data_6f0513f32e9d2ba275e06bd2f798e5cb
#
_entry.id   6f0513f32e9d2ba275e06bd2f798e5cb
#
_cell.length_a   1.000
_cell.length_b   1.000
_cell.length_c   1.000
_cell.angle_alpha   90.00
_cell.angle_beta   90.00
_cell.angle_gamma   90.00
#
_symmetry.space_group_name_H-M   'P 1'
#
loop_
_entity.id
_entity.type
_entity.pdbx_description
1 polymer ?
#
loop_
_entity_poly.entity_id
_entity_poly.type
_entity_poly.pdbx_seq_one_letter_code
_entity_poly.pdbx_strand_id
1 'polypeptide(L)'
;FSRMTNYNHINKYHTILLFLLSFFFLILNTGIQINSITIICLFLIATVGVSHGSLDHIKGAKLLKIFKIKNKLLFYLIYIFTSLIVVSFWLILPSFTLTIFLIIACYHFGKEDSVFGKIKKNKPINLFLLLKGSIVIIAPLYFHPYETVQIFEILGVKFDQFNSILLIILISLSLTSNFFINKNILLPLLDSFTIIILNINFEPLLAFTIYFCFLHSVRHSLSLIENINNKNFKKGLINFSKKALPLTIVT
;
A
#
# COMPACT_ATOMS: atom_id res chain seq x y z
N PHE A 1 -0.61 -11.40 -28.98
CA PHE A 1 -1.46 -11.70 -27.81
C PHE A 1 -0.61 -12.43 -26.77
N SER A 2 0.01 -11.69 -25.79
CA SER A 2 0.65 -12.32 -24.64
C SER A 2 -0.46 -13.04 -23.85
N ARG A 3 -0.36 -14.35 -23.64
CA ARG A 3 -1.24 -15.08 -22.73
C ARG A 3 -1.17 -14.36 -21.38
N MET A 4 -2.31 -13.86 -20.89
CA MET A 4 -2.38 -13.31 -19.53
C MET A 4 -1.98 -14.44 -18.58
N THR A 5 -1.03 -14.16 -17.69
CA THR A 5 -0.64 -15.13 -16.65
C THR A 5 -1.83 -15.34 -15.71
N ASN A 6 -1.92 -16.50 -15.05
CA ASN A 6 -2.98 -16.78 -14.07
C ASN A 6 -3.03 -15.67 -12.98
N TYR A 7 -1.89 -15.06 -12.65
CA TYR A 7 -1.78 -13.98 -11.67
C TYR A 7 -2.51 -12.70 -12.10
N ASN A 8 -2.41 -12.32 -13.37
CA ASN A 8 -3.15 -11.18 -13.93
C ASN A 8 -4.67 -11.40 -13.89
N HIS A 9 -5.14 -12.63 -14.11
CA HIS A 9 -6.55 -12.97 -13.99
C HIS A 9 -7.02 -12.86 -12.54
N ILE A 10 -6.26 -13.43 -11.59
CA ILE A 10 -6.58 -13.35 -10.15
C ILE A 10 -6.62 -11.87 -9.72
N ASN A 11 -5.60 -11.08 -10.05
CA ASN A 11 -5.59 -9.66 -9.72
C ASN A 11 -6.79 -8.90 -10.31
N LYS A 12 -7.16 -9.19 -11.56
CA LYS A 12 -8.33 -8.56 -12.21
C LYS A 12 -9.62 -8.85 -11.46
N TYR A 13 -9.91 -10.11 -11.16
CA TYR A 13 -11.14 -10.49 -10.45
C TYR A 13 -11.15 -9.96 -9.01
N HIS A 14 -10.02 -9.98 -8.36
CA HIS A 14 -9.85 -9.43 -7.02
C HIS A 14 -10.15 -7.92 -6.98
N THR A 15 -9.58 -7.13 -7.89
CA THR A 15 -9.87 -5.69 -8.01
C THR A 15 -11.35 -5.43 -8.24
N ILE A 16 -11.97 -6.16 -9.18
CA ILE A 16 -13.41 -6.00 -9.50
C ILE A 16 -14.26 -6.36 -8.28
N LEU A 17 -13.95 -7.46 -7.60
CA LEU A 17 -14.69 -7.91 -6.41
C LEU A 17 -14.64 -6.85 -5.30
N LEU A 18 -13.46 -6.33 -4.98
CA LEU A 18 -13.32 -5.30 -3.94
C LEU A 18 -14.04 -4.00 -4.31
N PHE A 19 -13.97 -3.59 -5.57
CA PHE A 19 -14.71 -2.44 -6.04
C PHE A 19 -16.23 -2.65 -5.87
N LEU A 20 -16.77 -3.79 -6.30
CA LEU A 20 -18.19 -4.09 -6.17
C LEU A 20 -18.63 -4.17 -4.69
N LEU A 21 -17.80 -4.76 -3.82
CA LEU A 21 -18.09 -4.80 -2.38
C LEU A 21 -18.09 -3.40 -1.77
N SER A 22 -17.10 -2.56 -2.07
CA SER A 22 -17.06 -1.19 -1.56
C SER A 22 -18.25 -0.36 -2.06
N PHE A 23 -18.64 -0.53 -3.32
CA PHE A 23 -19.81 0.12 -3.91
C PHE A 23 -21.14 -0.37 -3.31
N PHE A 24 -21.22 -1.67 -3.00
CA PHE A 24 -22.38 -2.24 -2.30
C PHE A 24 -22.55 -1.62 -0.91
N PHE A 25 -21.48 -1.46 -0.14
CA PHE A 25 -21.53 -0.77 1.16
C PHE A 25 -21.92 0.71 1.02
N LEU A 26 -21.52 1.37 -0.05
CA LEU A 26 -21.94 2.75 -0.34
C LEU A 26 -23.46 2.85 -0.55
N ILE A 27 -24.05 1.88 -1.27
CA ILE A 27 -25.50 1.87 -1.53
C ILE A 27 -26.29 1.57 -0.24
N LEU A 28 -25.80 0.66 0.61
CA LEU A 28 -26.46 0.32 1.85
C LEU A 28 -26.41 1.44 2.90
N ASN A 29 -25.56 2.43 2.70
CA ASN A 29 -25.36 3.56 3.61
C ASN A 29 -25.23 3.11 5.08
N THR A 30 -24.58 1.98 5.29
CA THR A 30 -24.34 1.40 6.62
C THR A 30 -23.17 2.11 7.26
N GLY A 31 -23.42 3.19 7.98
CA GLY A 31 -22.44 3.73 8.93
C GLY A 31 -22.17 2.69 10.02
N ILE A 32 -21.21 1.81 9.78
CA ILE A 32 -20.80 0.80 10.76
C ILE A 32 -19.97 1.49 11.83
N GLN A 33 -20.60 1.88 12.92
CA GLN A 33 -19.91 2.28 14.15
C GLN A 33 -19.72 1.03 15.03
N ILE A 34 -18.50 0.52 15.07
CA ILE A 34 -18.16 -0.60 15.94
C ILE A 34 -17.12 -0.11 16.96
N ASN A 35 -17.51 -0.01 18.22
CA ASN A 35 -16.67 0.49 19.31
C ASN A 35 -15.35 -0.29 19.52
N SER A 36 -15.21 -1.48 18.95
CA SER A 36 -14.00 -2.33 19.05
C SER A 36 -13.23 -2.45 17.73
N ILE A 37 -13.60 -1.66 16.71
CA ILE A 37 -13.03 -1.84 15.36
C ILE A 37 -11.53 -1.47 15.31
N THR A 38 -11.10 -0.52 16.14
CA THR A 38 -9.71 -0.08 16.21
C THR A 38 -8.76 -1.24 16.51
N ILE A 39 -9.10 -2.08 17.49
CA ILE A 39 -8.28 -3.25 17.87
C ILE A 39 -8.21 -4.25 16.72
N ILE A 40 -9.34 -4.50 16.06
CA ILE A 40 -9.41 -5.39 14.90
C ILE A 40 -8.57 -4.83 13.74
N CYS A 41 -8.66 -3.53 13.47
CA CYS A 41 -7.85 -2.87 12.44
C CYS A 41 -6.35 -3.00 12.74
N LEU A 42 -5.93 -2.70 13.96
CA LEU A 42 -4.53 -2.82 14.38
C LEU A 42 -4.05 -4.26 14.29
N PHE A 43 -4.86 -5.23 14.72
CA PHE A 43 -4.55 -6.65 14.59
C PHE A 43 -4.39 -7.08 13.11
N LEU A 44 -5.29 -6.66 12.23
CA LEU A 44 -5.20 -6.96 10.79
C LEU A 44 -3.97 -6.32 10.16
N ILE A 45 -3.68 -5.06 10.48
CA ILE A 45 -2.48 -4.36 9.98
C ILE A 45 -1.22 -5.07 10.48
N ALA A 46 -1.17 -5.45 11.76
CA ALA A 46 -0.03 -6.15 12.33
C ALA A 46 0.19 -7.53 11.71
N THR A 47 -0.87 -8.32 11.50
CA THR A 47 -0.76 -9.69 10.98
C THR A 47 -0.61 -9.72 9.46
N VAL A 48 -1.49 -9.08 8.71
CA VAL A 48 -1.47 -9.08 7.24
C VAL A 48 -0.44 -8.09 6.71
N GLY A 49 -0.31 -6.92 7.35
CA GLY A 49 0.66 -5.90 6.96
C GLY A 49 2.10 -6.33 7.20
N VAL A 50 2.40 -6.95 8.34
CA VAL A 50 3.76 -7.42 8.65
C VAL A 50 4.18 -8.60 7.77
N SER A 51 3.23 -9.47 7.37
CA SER A 51 3.53 -10.53 6.39
C SER A 51 4.10 -9.99 5.08
N HIS A 52 3.79 -8.75 4.77
CA HIS A 52 4.29 -7.98 3.61
C HIS A 52 5.82 -7.82 3.64
N GLY A 53 6.40 -7.46 4.81
CA GLY A 53 7.84 -7.34 5.02
C GLY A 53 8.55 -8.66 5.29
N SER A 54 7.83 -9.76 5.48
CA SER A 54 8.42 -11.05 5.86
C SER A 54 9.46 -11.59 4.86
N LEU A 55 9.39 -11.17 3.60
CA LEU A 55 10.33 -11.56 2.55
C LEU A 55 11.42 -10.52 2.23
N ASP A 56 11.56 -9.47 3.03
CA ASP A 56 12.58 -8.42 2.80
C ASP A 56 13.99 -8.97 2.86
N HIS A 57 14.25 -9.99 3.69
CA HIS A 57 15.53 -10.69 3.73
C HIS A 57 15.89 -11.35 2.39
N ILE A 58 14.91 -11.80 1.59
CA ILE A 58 15.12 -12.37 0.25
C ILE A 58 15.45 -11.27 -0.75
N LYS A 59 14.72 -10.13 -0.66
CA LYS A 59 15.01 -8.94 -1.49
C LYS A 59 16.40 -8.39 -1.14
N GLY A 60 16.73 -8.29 0.15
CA GLY A 60 18.04 -7.90 0.64
C GLY A 60 19.17 -8.80 0.13
N ALA A 61 18.99 -10.12 0.16
CA ALA A 61 19.98 -11.05 -0.39
C ALA A 61 20.20 -10.88 -1.90
N LYS A 62 19.15 -10.53 -2.67
CA LYS A 62 19.28 -10.19 -4.09
C LYS A 62 20.06 -8.88 -4.28
N LEU A 63 19.78 -7.88 -3.45
CA LEU A 63 20.46 -6.58 -3.46
C LEU A 63 21.97 -6.75 -3.18
N LEU A 64 22.33 -7.51 -2.14
CA LEU A 64 23.72 -7.81 -1.82
C LEU A 64 24.47 -8.48 -2.98
N LYS A 65 23.81 -9.38 -3.72
CA LYS A 65 24.40 -10.00 -4.92
C LYS A 65 24.71 -8.98 -6.03
N ILE A 66 23.82 -7.98 -6.22
CA ILE A 66 24.05 -6.90 -7.20
C ILE A 66 25.31 -6.11 -6.84
N PHE A 67 25.52 -5.81 -5.55
CA PHE A 67 26.69 -5.12 -5.04
C PHE A 67 27.90 -6.04 -4.80
N LYS A 68 27.81 -7.33 -5.19
CA LYS A 68 28.87 -8.35 -5.01
C LYS A 68 29.29 -8.56 -3.55
N ILE A 69 28.41 -8.26 -2.61
CA ILE A 69 28.64 -8.41 -1.16
C ILE A 69 28.25 -9.83 -0.75
N LYS A 70 29.22 -10.60 -0.21
CA LYS A 70 29.02 -11.99 0.22
C LYS A 70 28.44 -12.10 1.64
N ASN A 71 28.74 -11.14 2.50
CA ASN A 71 28.34 -11.17 3.91
C ASN A 71 26.88 -10.76 4.10
N LYS A 72 26.02 -11.73 4.42
CA LYS A 72 24.60 -11.48 4.69
C LYS A 72 24.37 -10.71 6.00
N LEU A 73 25.27 -10.82 7.00
CA LEU A 73 25.16 -10.10 8.27
C LEU A 73 25.15 -8.60 8.04
N LEU A 74 25.90 -8.10 7.04
CA LEU A 74 25.93 -6.69 6.69
C LEU A 74 24.55 -6.15 6.33
N PHE A 75 23.70 -6.93 5.66
CA PHE A 75 22.31 -6.53 5.38
C PHE A 75 21.54 -6.28 6.66
N TYR A 76 21.59 -7.19 7.62
CA TYR A 76 20.87 -7.05 8.90
C TYR A 76 21.39 -5.88 9.72
N LEU A 77 22.71 -5.68 9.75
CA LEU A 77 23.31 -4.53 10.45
C LEU A 77 22.87 -3.20 9.83
N ILE A 78 22.88 -3.08 8.50
CA ILE A 78 22.39 -1.87 7.81
C ILE A 78 20.90 -1.68 8.07
N TYR A 79 20.11 -2.76 8.03
CA TYR A 79 18.67 -2.71 8.26
C TYR A 79 18.35 -2.18 9.67
N ILE A 80 18.98 -2.76 10.71
CA ILE A 80 18.82 -2.32 12.11
C ILE A 80 19.30 -0.87 12.28
N PHE A 81 20.47 -0.52 11.74
CA PHE A 81 21.01 0.82 11.83
C PHE A 81 20.09 1.86 11.18
N THR A 82 19.57 1.55 10.00
CA THR A 82 18.59 2.42 9.32
C THR A 82 17.32 2.59 10.15
N SER A 83 16.81 1.52 10.77
CA SER A 83 15.64 1.58 11.63
C SER A 83 15.90 2.47 12.87
N LEU A 84 17.07 2.34 13.49
CA LEU A 84 17.45 3.20 14.62
C LEU A 84 17.55 4.68 14.22
N ILE A 85 18.09 4.97 13.04
CA ILE A 85 18.13 6.34 12.49
C ILE A 85 16.71 6.88 12.34
N VAL A 86 15.80 6.13 11.73
CA VAL A 86 14.40 6.56 11.53
C VAL A 86 13.72 6.83 12.88
N VAL A 87 13.88 5.95 13.86
CA VAL A 87 13.33 6.15 15.21
C VAL A 87 13.92 7.39 15.86
N SER A 88 15.23 7.62 15.76
CA SER A 88 15.89 8.81 16.30
C SER A 88 15.35 10.11 15.66
N PHE A 89 15.20 10.13 14.34
CA PHE A 89 14.58 11.25 13.63
C PHE A 89 13.13 11.46 14.06
N TRP A 90 12.39 10.38 14.29
CA TRP A 90 11.01 10.50 14.77
C TRP A 90 10.93 11.16 16.14
N LEU A 91 11.82 10.81 17.06
CA LEU A 91 11.85 11.41 18.40
C LEU A 91 12.27 12.88 18.41
N ILE A 92 13.13 13.31 17.47
CA ILE A 92 13.68 14.68 17.43
C ILE A 92 12.83 15.58 16.54
N LEU A 93 12.39 15.08 15.37
CA LEU A 93 11.71 15.85 14.31
C LEU A 93 10.49 15.08 13.78
N PRO A 94 9.44 14.84 14.61
CA PRO A 94 8.31 13.99 14.22
C PRO A 94 7.60 14.48 12.96
N SER A 95 7.33 15.79 12.82
CA SER A 95 6.63 16.34 11.65
C SER A 95 7.42 16.14 10.35
N PHE A 96 8.72 16.35 10.38
CA PHE A 96 9.60 16.14 9.22
C PHE A 96 9.65 14.66 8.84
N THR A 97 9.81 13.79 9.84
CA THR A 97 9.89 12.33 9.63
C THR A 97 8.59 11.79 9.07
N LEU A 98 7.44 12.21 9.61
CA LEU A 98 6.13 11.81 9.08
C LEU A 98 5.96 12.29 7.64
N THR A 99 6.31 13.54 7.32
CA THR A 99 6.19 14.08 5.96
C THR A 99 7.00 13.25 4.96
N ILE A 100 8.27 12.94 5.27
CA ILE A 100 9.11 12.09 4.41
C ILE A 100 8.51 10.69 4.29
N PHE A 101 8.07 10.11 5.41
CA PHE A 101 7.42 8.79 5.41
C PHE A 101 6.19 8.78 4.49
N LEU A 102 5.31 9.77 4.57
CA LEU A 102 4.12 9.86 3.73
C LEU A 102 4.47 10.01 2.24
N ILE A 103 5.50 10.79 1.89
CA ILE A 103 5.98 10.92 0.50
C ILE A 103 6.50 9.57 -0.02
N ILE A 104 7.30 8.86 0.78
CA ILE A 104 7.82 7.54 0.42
C ILE A 104 6.67 6.53 0.29
N ALA A 105 5.69 6.58 1.21
CA ALA A 105 4.51 5.74 1.18
C ALA A 105 3.65 5.98 -0.08
N CYS A 106 3.44 7.24 -0.48
CA CYS A 106 2.76 7.56 -1.74
C CYS A 106 3.45 6.91 -2.94
N TYR A 107 4.77 7.03 -3.04
CA TYR A 107 5.51 6.40 -4.13
C TYR A 107 5.42 4.86 -4.07
N HIS A 108 5.56 4.28 -2.87
CA HIS A 108 5.48 2.84 -2.65
C HIS A 108 4.11 2.28 -3.06
N PHE A 109 3.02 2.86 -2.57
CA PHE A 109 1.66 2.45 -2.93
C PHE A 109 1.42 2.56 -4.43
N GLY A 110 1.76 3.69 -5.04
CA GLY A 110 1.58 3.87 -6.47
C GLY A 110 2.37 2.88 -7.32
N LYS A 111 3.58 2.53 -6.91
CA LYS A 111 4.44 1.57 -7.60
C LYS A 111 3.92 0.14 -7.44
N GLU A 112 3.65 -0.31 -6.22
CA GLU A 112 3.20 -1.69 -5.95
C GLU A 112 1.80 -1.93 -6.52
N ASP A 113 0.90 -0.95 -6.43
CA ASP A 113 -0.44 -1.06 -7.00
C ASP A 113 -0.46 -0.97 -8.54
N SER A 114 0.69 -0.73 -9.16
CA SER A 114 0.85 -0.76 -10.62
C SER A 114 1.55 -2.01 -11.15
N VAL A 115 1.99 -2.93 -10.30
CA VAL A 115 2.81 -4.10 -10.67
C VAL A 115 2.16 -4.96 -11.76
N PHE A 116 0.85 -5.21 -11.68
CA PHE A 116 0.11 -5.99 -12.69
C PHE A 116 -0.36 -5.15 -13.88
N GLY A 117 -0.13 -3.84 -13.86
CA GLY A 117 -0.40 -2.94 -14.96
C GLY A 117 0.64 -3.07 -16.08
N LYS A 118 0.22 -2.85 -17.32
CA LYS A 118 1.15 -2.64 -18.44
C LYS A 118 1.66 -1.20 -18.38
N ILE A 119 2.72 -0.96 -17.62
CA ILE A 119 3.29 0.37 -17.40
C ILE A 119 3.86 0.92 -18.72
N LYS A 120 3.55 2.16 -19.03
CA LYS A 120 4.16 2.91 -20.12
C LYS A 120 5.57 3.31 -19.70
N LYS A 121 6.55 3.16 -20.58
CA LYS A 121 7.94 3.62 -20.34
C LYS A 121 8.08 5.11 -20.71
N ASN A 122 7.39 5.96 -19.96
CA ASN A 122 7.42 7.41 -20.17
C ASN A 122 8.26 8.09 -19.08
N LYS A 123 8.84 9.23 -19.39
CA LYS A 123 9.40 10.15 -18.39
C LYS A 123 8.38 11.28 -18.14
N PRO A 124 8.07 11.66 -16.92
CA PRO A 124 8.59 11.20 -15.62
C PRO A 124 7.66 10.19 -14.92
N ILE A 125 7.82 8.90 -15.18
CA ILE A 125 6.96 7.84 -14.63
C ILE A 125 6.91 7.84 -13.09
N ASN A 126 8.04 8.13 -12.44
CA ASN A 126 8.13 8.11 -10.98
C ASN A 126 7.24 9.18 -10.32
N LEU A 127 7.09 10.35 -10.94
CA LEU A 127 6.19 11.40 -10.47
C LEU A 127 4.73 10.94 -10.56
N PHE A 128 4.34 10.30 -11.66
CA PHE A 128 2.98 9.78 -11.82
C PHE A 128 2.68 8.64 -10.85
N LEU A 129 3.66 7.78 -10.52
CA LEU A 129 3.51 6.75 -9.49
C LEU A 129 3.31 7.38 -8.11
N LEU A 130 4.06 8.41 -7.76
CA LEU A 130 3.88 9.15 -6.51
C LEU A 130 2.49 9.78 -6.46
N LEU A 131 2.06 10.45 -7.53
CA LEU A 131 0.72 11.05 -7.61
C LEU A 131 -0.38 9.99 -7.50
N LYS A 132 -0.23 8.83 -8.16
CA LYS A 132 -1.21 7.74 -8.04
C LYS A 132 -1.38 7.27 -6.61
N GLY A 133 -0.27 7.00 -5.91
CA GLY A 133 -0.34 6.47 -4.55
C GLY A 133 -0.73 7.52 -3.51
N SER A 134 -0.63 8.82 -3.82
CA SER A 134 -1.03 9.87 -2.89
C SER A 134 -2.51 9.83 -2.51
N ILE A 135 -3.37 9.22 -3.32
CA ILE A 135 -4.80 9.09 -3.04
C ILE A 135 -5.06 8.36 -1.70
N VAL A 136 -4.20 7.42 -1.32
CA VAL A 136 -4.32 6.66 -0.06
C VAL A 136 -4.21 7.58 1.16
N ILE A 137 -3.45 8.67 1.04
CA ILE A 137 -3.22 9.63 2.12
C ILE A 137 -4.15 10.84 1.99
N ILE A 138 -4.42 11.30 0.77
CA ILE A 138 -5.20 12.51 0.53
C ILE A 138 -6.71 12.26 0.69
N ALA A 139 -7.20 11.06 0.34
CA ALA A 139 -8.62 10.76 0.48
C ALA A 139 -9.10 10.85 1.95
N PRO A 140 -8.46 10.21 2.95
CA PRO A 140 -8.86 10.37 4.33
C PRO A 140 -8.74 11.82 4.82
N LEU A 141 -7.72 12.57 4.41
CA LEU A 141 -7.59 14.00 4.75
C LEU A 141 -8.73 14.87 4.20
N TYR A 142 -9.32 14.48 3.08
CA TYR A 142 -10.43 15.20 2.45
C TYR A 142 -11.77 14.81 3.04
N PHE A 143 -12.05 13.52 3.19
CA PHE A 143 -13.37 13.02 3.66
C PHE A 143 -13.51 13.03 5.19
N HIS A 144 -12.40 12.85 5.92
CA HIS A 144 -12.35 12.76 7.39
C HIS A 144 -11.17 13.56 7.94
N PRO A 145 -11.14 14.90 7.72
CA PRO A 145 -9.98 15.73 8.09
C PRO A 145 -9.71 15.68 9.60
N TYR A 146 -10.74 15.74 10.44
CA TYR A 146 -10.60 15.77 11.89
C TYR A 146 -10.01 14.47 12.44
N GLU A 147 -10.59 13.32 12.08
CA GLU A 147 -10.15 12.00 12.53
C GLU A 147 -8.74 11.67 12.00
N THR A 148 -8.43 12.12 10.79
CA THR A 148 -7.09 11.91 10.20
C THR A 148 -6.04 12.73 10.92
N VAL A 149 -6.34 13.98 11.26
CA VAL A 149 -5.44 14.83 12.04
C VAL A 149 -5.24 14.27 13.45
N GLN A 150 -6.29 13.76 14.10
CA GLN A 150 -6.16 13.08 15.40
C GLN A 150 -5.18 11.89 15.35
N ILE A 151 -5.20 11.09 14.27
CA ILE A 151 -4.22 10.01 14.09
C ILE A 151 -2.80 10.58 14.03
N PHE A 152 -2.56 11.69 13.34
CA PHE A 152 -1.26 12.33 13.27
C PHE A 152 -0.82 12.93 14.62
N GLU A 153 -1.76 13.47 15.39
CA GLU A 153 -1.49 13.98 16.74
C GLU A 153 -1.05 12.88 17.72
N ILE A 154 -1.65 11.69 17.64
CA ILE A 154 -1.20 10.49 18.39
C ILE A 154 0.25 10.14 18.02
N LEU A 155 0.66 10.38 16.79
CA LEU A 155 2.03 10.19 16.32
C LEU A 155 2.98 11.35 16.69
N GLY A 156 2.52 12.33 17.49
CA GLY A 156 3.29 13.47 17.94
C GLY A 156 3.41 14.62 16.94
N VAL A 157 2.54 14.64 15.92
CA VAL A 157 2.58 15.64 14.86
C VAL A 157 1.32 16.48 14.85
N LYS A 158 1.47 17.79 14.99
CA LYS A 158 0.36 18.74 14.86
C LYS A 158 0.33 19.28 13.44
N PHE A 159 -0.83 19.25 12.83
CA PHE A 159 -1.09 19.86 11.54
C PHE A 159 -2.16 20.96 11.68
N ASP A 160 -1.95 22.05 10.96
CA ASP A 160 -3.00 23.03 10.70
C ASP A 160 -4.03 22.46 9.71
N GLN A 161 -5.15 23.17 9.57
CA GLN A 161 -6.20 22.73 8.64
C GLN A 161 -5.70 22.68 7.21
N PHE A 162 -6.02 21.60 6.52
CA PHE A 162 -5.70 21.44 5.10
C PHE A 162 -6.69 22.22 4.24
N ASN A 163 -6.18 22.87 3.19
CA ASN A 163 -7.04 23.55 2.22
C ASN A 163 -7.77 22.51 1.35
N SER A 164 -9.11 22.48 1.48
CA SER A 164 -9.97 21.53 0.76
C SER A 164 -9.81 21.60 -0.77
N ILE A 165 -9.59 22.81 -1.32
CA ILE A 165 -9.40 22.99 -2.76
C ILE A 165 -8.10 22.30 -3.20
N LEU A 166 -7.02 22.45 -2.44
CA LEU A 166 -5.76 21.78 -2.72
C LEU A 166 -5.92 20.25 -2.68
N LEU A 167 -6.66 19.72 -1.70
CA LEU A 167 -6.92 18.27 -1.59
C LEU A 167 -7.72 17.75 -2.81
N ILE A 168 -8.73 18.48 -3.29
CA ILE A 168 -9.48 18.13 -4.50
C ILE A 168 -8.56 18.12 -5.73
N ILE A 169 -7.70 19.12 -5.87
CA ILE A 169 -6.72 19.16 -6.97
C ILE A 169 -5.80 17.94 -6.92
N LEU A 170 -5.29 17.58 -5.74
CA LEU A 170 -4.41 16.43 -5.57
C LEU A 170 -5.13 15.10 -5.85
N ILE A 171 -6.39 14.93 -5.44
CA ILE A 171 -7.22 13.77 -5.80
C ILE A 171 -7.38 13.69 -7.32
N SER A 172 -7.68 14.82 -7.96
CA SER A 172 -7.85 14.87 -9.43
C SER A 172 -6.53 14.52 -10.15
N LEU A 173 -5.39 15.02 -9.67
CA LEU A 173 -4.07 14.67 -10.19
C LEU A 173 -3.74 13.18 -9.98
N SER A 174 -4.13 12.61 -8.83
CA SER A 174 -3.96 11.18 -8.57
C SER A 174 -4.78 10.33 -9.55
N LEU A 175 -6.04 10.66 -9.77
CA LEU A 175 -6.90 9.96 -10.74
C LEU A 175 -6.35 10.08 -12.16
N THR A 176 -5.96 11.27 -12.60
CA THR A 176 -5.43 11.52 -13.93
C THR A 176 -4.08 10.86 -14.18
N SER A 177 -3.26 10.66 -13.14
CA SER A 177 -1.97 9.97 -13.24
C SER A 177 -2.08 8.55 -13.81
N ASN A 178 -3.21 7.86 -13.59
CA ASN A 178 -3.45 6.51 -14.12
C ASN A 178 -3.40 6.47 -15.67
N PHE A 179 -3.80 7.55 -16.36
CA PHE A 179 -3.74 7.64 -17.83
C PHE A 179 -2.29 7.70 -18.33
N PHE A 180 -1.38 8.23 -17.54
CA PHE A 180 0.04 8.33 -17.92
C PHE A 180 0.83 7.08 -17.55
N ILE A 181 0.44 6.37 -16.50
CA ILE A 181 1.15 5.18 -16.01
C ILE A 181 0.79 3.95 -16.86
N ASN A 182 -0.50 3.70 -17.05
CA ASN A 182 -1.00 2.41 -17.53
C ASN A 182 -1.48 2.47 -18.98
N LYS A 183 -1.23 1.37 -19.73
CA LYS A 183 -1.84 1.18 -21.06
C LYS A 183 -3.33 0.87 -20.96
N ASN A 184 -3.72 0.04 -19.99
CA ASN A 184 -5.11 -0.27 -19.66
C ASN A 184 -5.47 0.43 -18.36
N ILE A 185 -6.33 1.41 -18.43
CA ILE A 185 -6.66 2.31 -17.32
C ILE A 185 -7.76 1.80 -16.40
N LEU A 186 -8.59 0.85 -16.86
CA LEU A 186 -9.80 0.41 -16.14
C LEU A 186 -9.49 -0.09 -14.73
N LEU A 187 -8.62 -1.09 -14.60
CA LEU A 187 -8.30 -1.65 -13.28
C LEU A 187 -7.64 -0.64 -12.33
N PRO A 188 -6.63 0.15 -12.76
CA PRO A 188 -6.08 1.21 -11.92
C PRO A 188 -7.07 2.28 -11.50
N LEU A 189 -8.05 2.62 -12.35
CA LEU A 189 -9.11 3.54 -11.98
C LEU A 189 -10.08 2.92 -10.97
N LEU A 190 -10.45 1.65 -11.13
CA LEU A 190 -11.26 0.92 -10.14
C LEU A 190 -10.58 0.89 -8.77
N ASP A 191 -9.25 0.67 -8.71
CA ASP A 191 -8.49 0.76 -7.47
C ASP A 191 -8.62 2.14 -6.80
N SER A 192 -8.41 3.20 -7.58
CA SER A 192 -8.52 4.57 -7.08
C SER A 192 -9.94 4.91 -6.60
N PHE A 193 -10.95 4.49 -7.34
CA PHE A 193 -12.35 4.65 -6.92
C PHE A 193 -12.69 3.80 -5.69
N THR A 194 -12.15 2.59 -5.57
CA THR A 194 -12.30 1.78 -4.36
C THR A 194 -11.79 2.55 -3.13
N ILE A 195 -10.60 3.15 -3.20
CA ILE A 195 -10.04 3.94 -2.10
C ILE A 195 -10.93 5.14 -1.75
N ILE A 196 -11.44 5.86 -2.76
CA ILE A 196 -12.37 6.99 -2.53
C ILE A 196 -13.64 6.50 -1.85
N ILE A 197 -14.28 5.45 -2.36
CA ILE A 197 -15.52 4.89 -1.82
C ILE A 197 -15.34 4.39 -0.39
N LEU A 198 -14.21 3.75 -0.09
CA LEU A 198 -13.90 3.33 1.28
C LEU A 198 -13.84 4.52 2.24
N ASN A 199 -13.20 5.63 1.82
CA ASN A 199 -13.12 6.83 2.64
C ASN A 199 -14.42 7.64 2.69
N ILE A 200 -15.37 7.45 1.78
CA ILE A 200 -16.71 8.01 1.90
C ILE A 200 -17.53 7.24 2.95
N ASN A 201 -17.35 5.91 3.04
CA ASN A 201 -18.18 5.03 3.86
C ASN A 201 -17.64 4.80 5.27
N PHE A 202 -16.33 4.88 5.46
CA PHE A 202 -15.64 4.41 6.67
C PHE A 202 -14.64 5.44 7.18
N GLU A 203 -14.47 5.45 8.50
CA GLU A 203 -13.43 6.21 9.17
C GLU A 203 -12.02 5.86 8.65
N PRO A 204 -11.04 6.78 8.75
CA PRO A 204 -9.72 6.65 8.13
C PRO A 204 -9.00 5.35 8.43
N LEU A 205 -9.01 4.92 9.70
CA LEU A 205 -8.32 3.70 10.12
C LEU A 205 -8.94 2.45 9.48
N LEU A 206 -10.28 2.37 9.43
CA LEU A 206 -10.96 1.23 8.82
C LEU A 206 -10.80 1.24 7.30
N ALA A 207 -10.99 2.40 6.65
CA ALA A 207 -10.80 2.56 5.21
C ALA A 207 -9.38 2.15 4.79
N PHE A 208 -8.37 2.64 5.54
CA PHE A 208 -6.98 2.25 5.33
C PHE A 208 -6.74 0.76 5.56
N THR A 209 -7.30 0.18 6.62
CA THR A 209 -7.15 -1.26 6.91
C THR A 209 -7.71 -2.13 5.79
N ILE A 210 -8.89 -1.80 5.28
CA ILE A 210 -9.49 -2.54 4.17
C ILE A 210 -8.62 -2.42 2.91
N TYR A 211 -8.22 -1.22 2.54
CA TYR A 211 -7.32 -1.01 1.41
C TYR A 211 -6.01 -1.76 1.59
N PHE A 212 -5.33 -1.55 2.71
CA PHE A 212 -3.98 -2.06 2.96
C PHE A 212 -3.95 -3.59 3.05
N CYS A 213 -4.85 -4.19 3.83
CA CYS A 213 -4.86 -5.63 4.02
C CYS A 213 -5.43 -6.39 2.83
N PHE A 214 -6.51 -5.91 2.23
CA PHE A 214 -7.25 -6.67 1.22
C PHE A 214 -6.96 -6.25 -0.21
N LEU A 215 -6.51 -5.03 -0.50
CA LEU A 215 -6.10 -4.65 -1.85
C LEU A 215 -4.59 -4.71 -2.01
N HIS A 216 -3.87 -3.89 -1.26
CA HIS A 216 -2.44 -3.68 -1.41
C HIS A 216 -1.62 -4.92 -1.04
N SER A 217 -1.81 -5.48 0.18
CA SER A 217 -1.04 -6.64 0.65
C SER A 217 -1.34 -7.91 -0.15
N VAL A 218 -2.58 -8.13 -0.57
CA VAL A 218 -2.92 -9.26 -1.45
C VAL A 218 -2.21 -9.12 -2.80
N ARG A 219 -2.21 -7.94 -3.39
CA ARG A 219 -1.52 -7.66 -4.67
C ARG A 219 -0.02 -7.86 -4.56
N HIS A 220 0.58 -7.33 -3.51
CA HIS A 220 2.01 -7.52 -3.24
C HIS A 220 2.35 -9.00 -3.06
N SER A 221 1.57 -9.74 -2.28
CA SER A 221 1.73 -11.18 -2.09
C SER A 221 1.61 -11.94 -3.40
N LEU A 222 0.64 -11.61 -4.25
CA LEU A 222 0.51 -12.20 -5.60
C LEU A 222 1.75 -11.96 -6.45
N SER A 223 2.31 -10.75 -6.42
CA SER A 223 3.55 -10.41 -7.13
C SER A 223 4.75 -11.21 -6.62
N LEU A 224 4.86 -11.42 -5.30
CA LEU A 224 5.91 -12.24 -4.71
C LEU A 224 5.75 -13.72 -5.08
N ILE A 225 4.53 -14.24 -5.06
CA ILE A 225 4.21 -15.61 -5.46
C ILE A 225 4.58 -15.83 -6.94
N GLU A 226 4.26 -14.88 -7.83
CA GLU A 226 4.64 -14.92 -9.24
C GLU A 226 6.17 -14.93 -9.42
N ASN A 227 6.88 -14.13 -8.65
CA ASN A 227 8.35 -14.10 -8.65
C ASN A 227 8.98 -15.41 -8.16
N ILE A 228 8.32 -16.15 -7.26
CA ILE A 228 8.77 -17.47 -6.77
C ILE A 228 8.48 -18.56 -7.80
N ASN A 229 7.30 -18.55 -8.38
CA ASN A 229 6.91 -19.53 -9.41
C ASN A 229 5.89 -18.94 -10.38
N ASN A 230 6.36 -18.51 -11.54
CA ASN A 230 5.50 -17.92 -12.58
C ASN A 230 4.63 -18.93 -13.37
N LYS A 231 4.92 -20.24 -13.24
CA LYS A 231 4.22 -21.29 -14.02
C LYS A 231 3.10 -21.95 -13.24
N ASN A 232 3.24 -22.10 -11.92
CA ASN A 232 2.29 -22.83 -11.08
C ASN A 232 1.95 -22.07 -9.80
N PHE A 233 0.75 -21.49 -9.79
CA PHE A 233 0.25 -20.71 -8.66
C PHE A 233 0.28 -21.48 -7.34
N LYS A 234 -0.22 -22.73 -7.33
CA LYS A 234 -0.30 -23.56 -6.11
C LYS A 234 1.09 -23.83 -5.51
N LYS A 235 2.07 -24.16 -6.35
CA LYS A 235 3.47 -24.35 -5.91
C LYS A 235 4.07 -23.02 -5.43
N GLY A 236 3.79 -21.93 -6.12
CA GLY A 236 4.21 -20.59 -5.73
C GLY A 236 3.65 -20.20 -4.36
N LEU A 237 2.36 -20.40 -4.14
CA LEU A 237 1.67 -20.10 -2.88
C LEU A 237 2.23 -20.93 -1.71
N ILE A 238 2.40 -22.24 -1.89
CA ILE A 238 2.98 -23.10 -0.84
C ILE A 238 4.40 -22.63 -0.47
N ASN A 239 5.20 -22.33 -1.46
CA ASN A 239 6.57 -21.85 -1.22
C ASN A 239 6.61 -20.46 -0.57
N PHE A 240 5.69 -19.57 -0.93
CA PHE A 240 5.52 -18.28 -0.30
C PHE A 240 5.12 -18.46 1.17
N SER A 241 4.07 -19.23 1.45
CA SER A 241 3.59 -19.48 2.81
C SER A 241 4.67 -20.07 3.71
N LYS A 242 5.41 -21.08 3.23
CA LYS A 242 6.52 -21.67 3.99
C LYS A 242 7.61 -20.67 4.36
N LYS A 243 7.85 -19.65 3.54
CA LYS A 243 8.87 -18.63 3.79
C LYS A 243 8.36 -17.45 4.62
N ALA A 244 7.08 -17.10 4.47
CA ALA A 244 6.47 -15.98 5.16
C ALA A 244 6.05 -16.34 6.61
N LEU A 245 5.48 -17.54 6.80
CA LEU A 245 4.88 -18.00 8.05
C LEU A 245 5.80 -17.86 9.29
N PRO A 246 7.09 -18.28 9.24
CA PRO A 246 7.95 -18.17 10.43
C PRO A 246 8.12 -16.75 10.93
N LEU A 247 8.26 -15.77 10.03
CA LEU A 247 8.42 -14.37 10.39
C LEU A 247 7.09 -13.71 10.78
N THR A 248 5.98 -14.13 10.18
CA THR A 248 4.64 -13.64 10.55
C THR A 248 4.20 -14.13 11.93
N ILE A 249 4.69 -15.29 12.41
CA ILE A 249 4.37 -15.81 13.75
C ILE A 249 5.20 -15.11 14.83
N VAL A 250 6.42 -14.65 14.50
CA VAL A 250 7.33 -14.00 15.46
C VAL A 250 6.98 -12.51 15.66
N THR A 251 6.22 -11.91 14.75
CA THR A 251 5.75 -10.53 14.83
C THR A 251 4.35 -10.43 15.41
#